data_2693b32852b8ddf487b0df1862d46996
#
_entry.id   2693b32852b8ddf487b0df1862d46996
#
_cell.length_a   1.000
_cell.length_b   1.000
_cell.length_c   1.000
_cell.angle_alpha   90.00
_cell.angle_beta   90.00
_cell.angle_gamma   90.00
#
_symmetry.space_group_name_H-M   'P 1'
#
loop_
_entity.id
_entity.type
_entity.pdbx_description
1 polymer ?
#
loop_
_entity_poly.entity_id
_entity_poly.type
_entity_poly.pdbx_seq_one_letter_code
_entity_poly.pdbx_strand_id
1 'polypeptide(L)'
;MKQLFFFFLVFPFVVWSQSDFEKGEKLFGEAKFKQAQVLFESYLKSNSNHIKTIEYLGDTASHNSSWENAVFYYRKLKDLKPNEANYYYKYGGALGMKATQVNKFRALGMIGEIRGSFEKAIVLNPKHIEARWALVMYYIQLPGIIGGSEAKAIKYSNELLKLSPIDGYLSKGQIFEYFKKYALAEEQYKKAIAAGSTKKGTQLLANLQKNKLKKTSDDSISDFVDNIIKK
;
A
#
# COMPACT_ATOMS: atom_id res chain seq x y z
N MET A 1 25.03 -4.48 77.32
CA MET A 1 23.94 -4.00 76.40
C MET A 1 24.53 -3.83 75.01
N LYS A 2 24.21 -4.78 74.10
CA LYS A 2 24.65 -4.71 72.68
C LYS A 2 23.54 -4.03 71.88
N GLN A 3 23.80 -2.81 71.40
CA GLN A 3 22.88 -2.12 70.48
C GLN A 3 23.10 -2.70 69.09
N LEU A 4 22.05 -3.33 68.50
CA LEU A 4 21.99 -3.77 67.15
C LEU A 4 21.54 -2.58 66.27
N PHE A 5 22.47 -2.05 65.48
CA PHE A 5 22.14 -1.03 64.46
C PHE A 5 21.55 -1.75 63.22
N PHE A 6 20.26 -1.63 63.00
CA PHE A 6 19.58 -2.09 61.80
C PHE A 6 19.82 -1.06 60.68
N PHE A 7 20.71 -1.35 59.77
CA PHE A 7 20.93 -0.56 58.57
C PHE A 7 19.80 -0.89 57.58
N PHE A 8 18.79 -0.01 57.48
CA PHE A 8 17.77 -0.10 56.42
C PHE A 8 18.43 0.32 55.11
N LEU A 9 18.79 -0.64 54.28
CA LEU A 9 19.23 -0.46 52.90
C LEU A 9 18.00 -0.06 52.08
N VAL A 10 17.78 1.22 51.92
CA VAL A 10 16.79 1.79 51.00
C VAL A 10 17.35 1.62 49.59
N PHE A 11 17.00 0.51 48.93
CA PHE A 11 17.22 0.34 47.51
C PHE A 11 16.30 1.32 46.75
N PRO A 12 16.83 2.29 45.99
CA PRO A 12 15.99 3.08 45.12
C PRO A 12 15.43 2.16 44.06
N PHE A 13 14.13 1.81 44.15
CA PHE A 13 13.42 1.22 43.04
C PHE A 13 13.40 2.26 41.91
N VAL A 14 14.33 2.16 40.97
CA VAL A 14 14.26 2.86 39.69
C VAL A 14 13.12 2.18 38.92
N VAL A 15 11.92 2.71 39.10
CA VAL A 15 10.78 2.35 38.25
C VAL A 15 11.10 2.92 36.87
N TRP A 16 11.57 2.08 35.98
CA TRP A 16 11.69 2.42 34.56
C TRP A 16 10.27 2.60 34.03
N SER A 17 9.81 3.84 34.03
CA SER A 17 8.57 4.19 33.37
C SER A 17 8.80 4.04 31.87
N GLN A 18 8.12 3.07 31.27
CA GLN A 18 8.12 2.86 29.82
C GLN A 18 7.63 4.15 29.14
N SER A 19 8.39 4.65 28.15
CA SER A 19 8.04 5.88 27.44
C SER A 19 6.73 5.71 26.65
N ASP A 20 6.04 6.82 26.37
CA ASP A 20 4.85 6.81 25.51
C ASP A 20 5.16 6.22 24.13
N PHE A 21 6.39 6.39 23.65
CA PHE A 21 6.84 5.79 22.40
C PHE A 21 6.84 4.26 22.46
N GLU A 22 7.47 3.64 23.47
CA GLU A 22 7.55 2.19 23.62
C GLU A 22 6.16 1.55 23.84
N LYS A 23 5.31 2.21 24.66
CA LYS A 23 3.91 1.77 24.83
C LYS A 23 3.13 1.86 23.51
N GLY A 24 3.36 2.92 22.74
CA GLY A 24 2.78 3.12 21.42
C GLY A 24 3.20 2.02 20.44
N GLU A 25 4.50 1.66 20.40
CA GLU A 25 5.01 0.56 19.56
C GLU A 25 4.33 -0.78 19.90
N LYS A 26 4.19 -1.08 21.18
CA LYS A 26 3.50 -2.29 21.63
C LYS A 26 2.05 -2.33 21.16
N LEU A 27 1.30 -1.25 21.38
CA LEU A 27 -0.10 -1.16 20.95
C LEU A 27 -0.24 -1.22 19.42
N PHE A 28 0.71 -0.63 18.68
CA PHE A 28 0.75 -0.73 17.23
C PHE A 28 0.95 -2.18 16.77
N GLY A 29 1.88 -2.91 17.39
CA GLY A 29 2.10 -4.34 17.14
C GLY A 29 0.88 -5.21 17.45
N GLU A 30 0.06 -4.79 18.41
CA GLU A 30 -1.22 -5.43 18.76
C GLU A 30 -2.39 -4.98 17.87
N ALA A 31 -2.13 -4.24 16.79
CA ALA A 31 -3.12 -3.62 15.90
C ALA A 31 -4.13 -2.68 16.60
N LYS A 32 -3.80 -2.18 17.79
CA LYS A 32 -4.59 -1.20 18.54
C LYS A 32 -4.26 0.23 18.10
N PHE A 33 -4.43 0.49 16.80
CA PHE A 33 -3.95 1.70 16.13
C PHE A 33 -4.45 3.00 16.75
N LYS A 34 -5.73 3.07 17.16
CA LYS A 34 -6.29 4.29 17.78
C LYS A 34 -5.63 4.60 19.13
N GLN A 35 -5.32 3.58 19.93
CA GLN A 35 -4.65 3.77 21.22
C GLN A 35 -3.17 4.13 21.02
N ALA A 36 -2.49 3.47 20.08
CA ALA A 36 -1.12 3.78 19.71
C ALA A 36 -0.96 5.23 19.24
N GLN A 37 -1.92 5.73 18.46
CA GLN A 37 -1.93 7.12 17.96
C GLN A 37 -1.82 8.14 19.09
N VAL A 38 -2.63 8.00 20.14
CA VAL A 38 -2.64 8.93 21.27
C VAL A 38 -1.26 9.03 21.92
N LEU A 39 -0.59 7.89 22.11
CA LEU A 39 0.74 7.84 22.70
C LEU A 39 1.81 8.44 21.79
N PHE A 40 1.74 8.13 20.50
CA PHE A 40 2.67 8.69 19.52
C PHE A 40 2.48 10.22 19.38
N GLU A 41 1.25 10.72 19.39
CA GLU A 41 0.97 12.15 19.38
C GLU A 41 1.48 12.83 20.65
N SER A 42 1.32 12.21 21.82
CA SER A 42 1.88 12.70 23.09
C SER A 42 3.41 12.78 23.01
N TYR A 43 4.07 11.71 22.57
CA TYR A 43 5.51 11.67 22.44
C TYR A 43 6.05 12.70 21.43
N LEU A 44 5.33 12.91 20.32
CA LEU A 44 5.74 13.83 19.26
C LEU A 44 5.73 15.31 19.72
N LYS A 45 4.91 15.67 20.71
CA LYS A 45 4.89 17.06 21.28
C LYS A 45 6.24 17.48 21.82
N SER A 46 6.93 16.56 22.52
CA SER A 46 8.26 16.82 23.08
C SER A 46 9.40 16.44 22.12
N ASN A 47 9.11 15.66 21.07
CA ASN A 47 10.09 15.09 20.14
C ASN A 47 9.66 15.33 18.69
N SER A 48 9.42 16.58 18.32
CA SER A 48 8.70 17.02 17.10
C SER A 48 9.24 16.48 15.77
N ASN A 49 10.51 16.09 15.72
CA ASN A 49 11.16 15.54 14.52
C ASN A 49 11.61 14.07 14.67
N HIS A 50 11.05 13.34 15.66
CA HIS A 50 11.37 11.94 15.85
C HIS A 50 10.80 11.11 14.70
N ILE A 51 11.67 10.73 13.77
CA ILE A 51 11.32 10.09 12.47
C ILE A 51 10.41 8.88 12.67
N LYS A 52 10.78 7.98 13.59
CA LYS A 52 10.04 6.74 13.81
C LYS A 52 8.62 6.98 14.34
N THR A 53 8.44 7.97 15.22
CA THR A 53 7.10 8.38 15.69
C THR A 53 6.24 8.95 14.57
N ILE A 54 6.83 9.80 13.71
CA ILE A 54 6.12 10.36 12.55
C ILE A 54 5.73 9.25 11.59
N GLU A 55 6.59 8.24 11.38
CA GLU A 55 6.28 7.09 10.55
C GLU A 55 5.13 6.26 11.12
N TYR A 56 5.17 5.93 12.40
CA TYR A 56 4.06 5.23 13.07
C TYR A 56 2.73 6.01 13.00
N LEU A 57 2.77 7.32 13.12
CA LEU A 57 1.56 8.15 12.98
C LEU A 57 1.02 8.12 11.55
N GLY A 58 1.88 8.15 10.55
CA GLY A 58 1.49 7.97 9.15
C GLY A 58 0.89 6.59 8.88
N ASP A 59 1.55 5.54 9.39
CA ASP A 59 1.08 4.16 9.25
C ASP A 59 -0.24 3.94 10.00
N THR A 60 -0.37 4.44 11.22
CA THR A 60 -1.60 4.41 12.01
C THR A 60 -2.75 5.13 11.31
N ALA A 61 -2.49 6.31 10.75
CA ALA A 61 -3.47 7.06 9.98
C ALA A 61 -3.93 6.28 8.74
N SER A 62 -2.99 5.60 8.05
CA SER A 62 -3.30 4.73 6.91
C SER A 62 -4.17 3.54 7.30
N HIS A 63 -3.85 2.85 8.39
CA HIS A 63 -4.67 1.75 8.93
C HIS A 63 -6.09 2.19 9.32
N ASN A 64 -6.23 3.42 9.84
CA ASN A 64 -7.51 4.02 10.17
C ASN A 64 -8.23 4.65 8.96
N SER A 65 -7.67 4.54 7.75
CA SER A 65 -8.17 5.19 6.52
C SER A 65 -8.29 6.73 6.63
N SER A 66 -7.52 7.34 7.53
CA SER A 66 -7.40 8.79 7.72
C SER A 66 -6.36 9.35 6.76
N TRP A 67 -6.70 9.36 5.46
CA TRP A 67 -5.73 9.64 4.39
C TRP A 67 -5.18 11.08 4.43
N GLU A 68 -5.94 12.04 4.93
CA GLU A 68 -5.47 13.41 5.15
C GLU A 68 -4.27 13.42 6.12
N ASN A 69 -4.42 12.76 7.26
CA ASN A 69 -3.36 12.65 8.28
C ASN A 69 -2.18 11.80 7.78
N ALA A 70 -2.45 10.70 7.05
CA ALA A 70 -1.40 9.90 6.45
C ALA A 70 -0.54 10.73 5.48
N VAL A 71 -1.18 11.50 4.58
CA VAL A 71 -0.49 12.42 3.67
C VAL A 71 0.33 13.46 4.44
N PHE A 72 -0.22 14.02 5.52
CA PHE A 72 0.47 15.00 6.36
C PHE A 72 1.76 14.44 6.96
N TYR A 73 1.70 13.26 7.61
CA TYR A 73 2.86 12.65 8.25
C TYR A 73 3.89 12.14 7.23
N TYR A 74 3.46 11.50 6.14
CA TYR A 74 4.40 11.04 5.11
C TYR A 74 5.05 12.18 4.33
N ARG A 75 4.36 13.32 4.13
CA ARG A 75 4.97 14.54 3.61
C ARG A 75 6.08 15.01 4.53
N LYS A 76 5.82 15.10 5.84
CA LYS A 76 6.83 15.48 6.83
C LYS A 76 8.04 14.53 6.80
N LEU A 77 7.81 13.21 6.65
CA LEU A 77 8.91 12.24 6.54
C LEU A 77 9.78 12.47 5.31
N LYS A 78 9.18 12.61 4.11
CA LYS A 78 9.97 12.86 2.91
C LYS A 78 10.71 14.19 2.92
N ASP A 79 10.19 15.20 3.63
CA ASP A 79 10.84 16.49 3.78
C ASP A 79 12.02 16.41 4.77
N LEU A 80 11.90 15.64 5.85
CA LEU A 80 12.98 15.40 6.81
C LEU A 80 14.04 14.42 6.29
N LYS A 81 13.67 13.49 5.41
CA LYS A 81 14.54 12.44 4.84
C LYS A 81 14.36 12.34 3.32
N PRO A 82 14.82 13.34 2.55
CA PRO A 82 14.52 13.46 1.12
C PRO A 82 15.17 12.40 0.23
N ASN A 83 16.06 11.58 0.80
CA ASN A 83 16.71 10.48 0.07
C ASN A 83 16.14 9.09 0.42
N GLU A 84 15.07 9.03 1.23
CA GLU A 84 14.46 7.78 1.64
C GLU A 84 13.32 7.39 0.69
N ALA A 85 13.56 6.40 -0.16
CA ALA A 85 12.65 5.96 -1.21
C ALA A 85 11.26 5.58 -0.68
N ASN A 86 11.24 4.88 0.47
CA ASN A 86 10.01 4.36 1.04
C ASN A 86 9.04 5.48 1.48
N TYR A 87 9.55 6.63 1.89
CA TYR A 87 8.69 7.76 2.28
C TYR A 87 7.98 8.40 1.09
N TYR A 88 8.62 8.43 -0.08
CA TYR A 88 7.95 8.84 -1.32
C TYR A 88 6.88 7.83 -1.75
N TYR A 89 7.18 6.54 -1.65
CA TYR A 89 6.21 5.50 -1.92
C TYR A 89 4.97 5.59 -0.99
N LYS A 90 5.18 5.67 0.33
CA LYS A 90 4.11 5.81 1.32
C LYS A 90 3.28 7.09 1.08
N TYR A 91 3.96 8.20 0.79
CA TYR A 91 3.30 9.47 0.49
C TYR A 91 2.44 9.38 -0.77
N GLY A 92 2.98 8.86 -1.87
CA GLY A 92 2.24 8.66 -3.12
C GLY A 92 1.05 7.72 -2.95
N GLY A 93 1.20 6.65 -2.16
CA GLY A 93 0.11 5.73 -1.82
C GLY A 93 -1.01 6.41 -1.03
N ALA A 94 -0.68 7.13 0.04
CA ALA A 94 -1.66 7.87 0.84
C ALA A 94 -2.37 8.96 0.03
N LEU A 95 -1.63 9.67 -0.84
CA LEU A 95 -2.20 10.68 -1.72
C LEU A 95 -3.14 10.06 -2.76
N GLY A 96 -2.81 8.87 -3.28
CA GLY A 96 -3.68 8.10 -4.17
C GLY A 96 -4.98 7.70 -3.49
N MET A 97 -4.91 7.19 -2.26
CA MET A 97 -6.09 6.85 -1.48
C MET A 97 -6.93 8.09 -1.12
N LYS A 98 -6.29 9.21 -0.76
CA LYS A 98 -6.98 10.48 -0.56
C LYS A 98 -7.72 10.95 -1.82
N ALA A 99 -7.11 10.77 -3.00
CA ALA A 99 -7.73 11.14 -4.28
C ALA A 99 -9.04 10.39 -4.53
N THR A 100 -9.21 9.17 -4.00
CA THR A 100 -10.49 8.42 -4.11
C THR A 100 -11.60 8.96 -3.21
N GLN A 101 -11.28 9.78 -2.21
CA GLN A 101 -12.23 10.31 -1.23
C GLN A 101 -12.63 11.78 -1.47
N VAL A 102 -12.00 12.45 -2.41
CA VAL A 102 -12.29 13.84 -2.74
C VAL A 102 -13.07 13.95 -4.06
N ASN A 103 -13.59 15.13 -4.37
CA ASN A 103 -14.25 15.35 -5.65
C ASN A 103 -13.27 15.24 -6.83
N LYS A 104 -13.81 14.98 -8.03
CA LYS A 104 -13.02 14.70 -9.26
C LYS A 104 -12.01 15.82 -9.60
N PHE A 105 -12.35 17.07 -9.41
CA PHE A 105 -11.45 18.20 -9.71
C PHE A 105 -10.23 18.21 -8.79
N ARG A 106 -10.44 17.98 -7.48
CA ARG A 106 -9.32 17.84 -6.52
C ARG A 106 -8.49 16.61 -6.81
N ALA A 107 -9.13 15.48 -7.13
CA ALA A 107 -8.42 14.24 -7.50
C ALA A 107 -7.52 14.45 -8.73
N LEU A 108 -8.02 15.14 -9.78
CA LEU A 108 -7.23 15.47 -10.97
C LEU A 108 -5.96 16.27 -10.62
N GLY A 109 -6.06 17.23 -9.71
CA GLY A 109 -4.90 18.00 -9.23
C GLY A 109 -3.83 17.16 -8.51
N MET A 110 -4.16 15.97 -8.02
CA MET A 110 -3.23 15.09 -7.30
C MET A 110 -2.51 14.08 -8.22
N ILE A 111 -3.04 13.81 -9.43
CA ILE A 111 -2.56 12.75 -10.33
C ILE A 111 -1.06 12.87 -10.62
N GLY A 112 -0.59 14.08 -10.95
CA GLY A 112 0.82 14.32 -11.24
C GLY A 112 1.74 14.07 -10.06
N GLU A 113 1.34 14.48 -8.85
CA GLU A 113 2.11 14.31 -7.63
C GLU A 113 2.15 12.83 -7.16
N ILE A 114 1.03 12.10 -7.32
CA ILE A 114 0.97 10.65 -7.05
C ILE A 114 2.00 9.93 -7.91
N ARG A 115 1.97 10.14 -9.23
CA ARG A 115 2.91 9.53 -10.16
C ARG A 115 4.35 9.91 -9.83
N GLY A 116 4.63 11.20 -9.70
CA GLY A 116 5.98 11.70 -9.41
C GLY A 116 6.56 11.15 -8.12
N SER A 117 5.73 10.89 -7.12
CA SER A 117 6.16 10.28 -5.86
C SER A 117 6.63 8.83 -6.06
N PHE A 118 5.89 8.00 -6.81
CA PHE A 118 6.34 6.63 -7.10
C PHE A 118 7.57 6.59 -8.02
N GLU A 119 7.63 7.47 -9.03
CA GLU A 119 8.80 7.62 -9.90
C GLU A 119 10.03 8.04 -9.09
N LYS A 120 9.89 8.98 -8.14
CA LYS A 120 10.98 9.40 -7.25
C LYS A 120 11.45 8.26 -6.34
N ALA A 121 10.52 7.45 -5.81
CA ALA A 121 10.88 6.26 -5.04
C ALA A 121 11.76 5.29 -5.85
N ILE A 122 11.44 5.08 -7.14
CA ILE A 122 12.23 4.23 -8.04
C ILE A 122 13.60 4.83 -8.35
N VAL A 123 13.67 6.16 -8.53
CA VAL A 123 14.95 6.86 -8.74
C VAL A 123 15.87 6.71 -7.53
N LEU A 124 15.32 6.84 -6.32
CA LEU A 124 16.08 6.71 -5.07
C LEU A 124 16.47 5.25 -4.76
N ASN A 125 15.58 4.31 -5.09
CA ASN A 125 15.83 2.87 -4.96
C ASN A 125 15.42 2.14 -6.25
N PRO A 126 16.36 1.88 -7.17
CA PRO A 126 16.08 1.17 -8.42
C PRO A 126 15.51 -0.25 -8.25
N LYS A 127 15.59 -0.83 -7.05
CA LYS A 127 15.02 -2.15 -6.73
C LYS A 127 13.67 -2.08 -6.01
N HIS A 128 13.06 -0.89 -5.88
CA HIS A 128 11.79 -0.73 -5.18
C HIS A 128 10.63 -1.39 -5.98
N ILE A 129 10.19 -2.54 -5.52
CA ILE A 129 9.15 -3.37 -6.15
C ILE A 129 7.77 -2.70 -5.99
N GLU A 130 7.43 -2.27 -4.79
CA GLU A 130 6.10 -1.74 -4.45
C GLU A 130 5.78 -0.45 -5.22
N ALA A 131 6.78 0.41 -5.45
CA ALA A 131 6.58 1.62 -6.24
C ALA A 131 6.28 1.31 -7.73
N ARG A 132 6.89 0.25 -8.28
CA ARG A 132 6.56 -0.22 -9.64
C ARG A 132 5.17 -0.82 -9.71
N TRP A 133 4.78 -1.60 -8.72
CA TRP A 133 3.42 -2.10 -8.59
C TRP A 133 2.41 -0.95 -8.53
N ALA A 134 2.69 0.07 -7.73
CA ALA A 134 1.84 1.25 -7.62
C ALA A 134 1.70 1.97 -8.98
N LEU A 135 2.78 2.09 -9.77
CA LEU A 135 2.73 2.66 -11.11
C LEU A 135 1.98 1.78 -12.10
N VAL A 136 2.10 0.44 -12.02
CA VAL A 136 1.25 -0.46 -12.82
C VAL A 136 -0.23 -0.17 -12.54
N MET A 137 -0.62 -0.17 -11.26
CA MET A 137 -2.01 0.11 -10.86
C MET A 137 -2.46 1.52 -11.24
N TYR A 138 -1.62 2.52 -11.06
CA TYR A 138 -1.87 3.89 -11.49
C TYR A 138 -2.22 3.96 -12.97
N TYR A 139 -1.41 3.34 -13.85
CA TYR A 139 -1.59 3.43 -15.29
C TYR A 139 -2.78 2.62 -15.83
N ILE A 140 -3.19 1.55 -15.18
CA ILE A 140 -4.37 0.79 -15.62
C ILE A 140 -5.68 1.38 -15.08
N GLN A 141 -5.68 2.00 -13.89
CA GLN A 141 -6.91 2.50 -13.28
C GLN A 141 -7.32 3.88 -13.79
N LEU A 142 -6.38 4.68 -14.28
CA LEU A 142 -6.71 5.98 -14.83
C LEU A 142 -7.26 5.87 -16.25
N PRO A 143 -8.29 6.66 -16.60
CA PRO A 143 -8.68 6.86 -18.01
C PRO A 143 -7.50 7.40 -18.85
N GLY A 144 -7.42 6.98 -20.12
CA GLY A 144 -6.34 7.40 -21.01
C GLY A 144 -6.20 8.91 -21.15
N ILE A 145 -7.33 9.64 -21.17
CA ILE A 145 -7.37 11.11 -21.28
C ILE A 145 -6.70 11.84 -20.11
N ILE A 146 -6.57 11.18 -18.95
CA ILE A 146 -5.92 11.75 -17.76
C ILE A 146 -4.63 11.04 -17.38
N GLY A 147 -4.05 10.29 -18.32
CA GLY A 147 -2.72 9.72 -18.18
C GLY A 147 -2.64 8.21 -18.02
N GLY A 148 -3.77 7.50 -18.04
CA GLY A 148 -3.80 6.02 -18.08
C GLY A 148 -3.15 5.47 -19.34
N SER A 149 -2.48 4.31 -19.24
CA SER A 149 -1.76 3.74 -20.39
C SER A 149 -1.40 2.29 -20.17
N GLU A 150 -1.98 1.40 -20.98
CA GLU A 150 -1.59 -0.02 -20.98
C GLU A 150 -0.08 -0.18 -21.25
N ALA A 151 0.45 0.55 -22.23
CA ALA A 151 1.86 0.46 -22.61
C ALA A 151 2.81 0.82 -21.45
N LYS A 152 2.48 1.87 -20.67
CA LYS A 152 3.28 2.26 -19.50
C LYS A 152 3.13 1.25 -18.37
N ALA A 153 1.94 0.71 -18.15
CA ALA A 153 1.74 -0.37 -17.19
C ALA A 153 2.60 -1.60 -17.53
N ILE A 154 2.60 -2.03 -18.80
CA ILE A 154 3.45 -3.12 -19.29
C ILE A 154 4.94 -2.81 -19.12
N LYS A 155 5.37 -1.56 -19.35
CA LYS A 155 6.76 -1.16 -19.11
C LYS A 155 7.18 -1.44 -17.66
N TYR A 156 6.42 -0.96 -16.66
CA TYR A 156 6.75 -1.18 -15.25
C TYR A 156 6.62 -2.65 -14.84
N SER A 157 5.70 -3.39 -15.42
CA SER A 157 5.59 -4.84 -15.24
C SER A 157 6.82 -5.59 -15.80
N ASN A 158 7.38 -5.14 -16.94
CA ASN A 158 8.63 -5.69 -17.46
C ASN A 158 9.84 -5.38 -16.56
N GLU A 159 9.86 -4.21 -15.92
CA GLU A 159 10.86 -3.87 -14.91
C GLU A 159 10.71 -4.76 -13.66
N LEU A 160 9.48 -4.99 -13.20
CA LEU A 160 9.19 -5.95 -12.13
C LEU A 160 9.66 -7.36 -12.47
N LEU A 161 9.45 -7.81 -13.70
CA LEU A 161 9.86 -9.15 -14.14
C LEU A 161 11.38 -9.37 -13.99
N LYS A 162 12.18 -8.32 -14.18
CA LYS A 162 13.63 -8.37 -13.99
C LYS A 162 14.05 -8.43 -12.52
N LEU A 163 13.25 -7.85 -11.62
CA LEU A 163 13.54 -7.79 -10.18
C LEU A 163 12.95 -8.99 -9.43
N SER A 164 11.75 -9.39 -9.80
CA SER A 164 10.99 -10.49 -9.23
C SER A 164 10.11 -11.09 -10.32
N PRO A 165 10.45 -12.28 -10.85
CA PRO A 165 9.63 -12.96 -11.84
C PRO A 165 8.17 -13.13 -11.41
N ILE A 166 7.92 -13.44 -10.15
CA ILE A 166 6.58 -13.56 -9.57
C ILE A 166 5.80 -12.26 -9.74
N ASP A 167 6.36 -11.13 -9.28
CA ASP A 167 5.70 -9.83 -9.35
C ASP A 167 5.49 -9.38 -10.79
N GLY A 168 6.46 -9.66 -11.67
CA GLY A 168 6.34 -9.38 -13.10
C GLY A 168 5.18 -10.12 -13.76
N TYR A 169 5.06 -11.42 -13.52
CA TYR A 169 3.95 -12.21 -14.09
C TYR A 169 2.61 -11.85 -13.46
N LEU A 170 2.53 -11.68 -12.13
CA LEU A 170 1.30 -11.25 -11.46
C LEU A 170 0.81 -9.90 -11.98
N SER A 171 1.71 -8.92 -12.13
CA SER A 171 1.34 -7.59 -12.62
C SER A 171 0.87 -7.63 -14.08
N LYS A 172 1.53 -8.41 -14.95
CA LYS A 172 1.06 -8.63 -16.33
C LYS A 172 -0.32 -9.27 -16.37
N GLY A 173 -0.54 -10.29 -15.54
CA GLY A 173 -1.84 -10.93 -15.42
C GLY A 173 -2.93 -9.92 -15.07
N GLN A 174 -2.71 -9.06 -14.08
CA GLN A 174 -3.66 -8.01 -13.68
C GLN A 174 -3.89 -6.96 -14.78
N ILE A 175 -2.84 -6.55 -15.51
CA ILE A 175 -2.98 -5.65 -16.65
C ILE A 175 -3.90 -6.27 -17.69
N PHE A 176 -3.62 -7.52 -18.11
CA PHE A 176 -4.41 -8.19 -19.13
C PHE A 176 -5.85 -8.48 -18.69
N GLU A 177 -6.06 -8.82 -17.41
CA GLU A 177 -7.39 -9.00 -16.86
C GLU A 177 -8.19 -7.68 -16.89
N TYR A 178 -7.58 -6.56 -16.48
CA TYR A 178 -8.22 -5.24 -16.52
C TYR A 178 -8.67 -4.86 -17.93
N PHE A 179 -7.84 -5.13 -18.93
CA PHE A 179 -8.16 -4.90 -20.35
C PHE A 179 -8.96 -6.04 -20.99
N LYS A 180 -9.52 -6.97 -20.19
CA LYS A 180 -10.37 -8.10 -20.64
C LYS A 180 -9.65 -9.07 -21.60
N LYS A 181 -8.33 -9.08 -21.63
CA LYS A 181 -7.48 -10.01 -22.38
C LYS A 181 -7.28 -11.30 -21.58
N TYR A 182 -8.39 -12.00 -21.30
CA TYR A 182 -8.44 -13.07 -20.30
C TYR A 182 -7.51 -14.26 -20.58
N ALA A 183 -7.33 -14.63 -21.84
CA ALA A 183 -6.40 -15.71 -22.20
C ALA A 183 -4.95 -15.37 -21.85
N LEU A 184 -4.53 -14.13 -22.13
CA LEU A 184 -3.20 -13.64 -21.76
C LEU A 184 -3.05 -13.52 -20.24
N ALA A 185 -4.08 -13.05 -19.52
CA ALA A 185 -4.07 -12.98 -18.08
C ALA A 185 -3.86 -14.35 -17.43
N GLU A 186 -4.60 -15.35 -17.92
CA GLU A 186 -4.50 -16.74 -17.44
C GLU A 186 -3.09 -17.31 -17.64
N GLU A 187 -2.49 -17.08 -18.81
CA GLU A 187 -1.12 -17.49 -19.10
C GLU A 187 -0.12 -16.88 -18.10
N GLN A 188 -0.25 -15.58 -17.82
CA GLN A 188 0.66 -14.91 -16.89
C GLN A 188 0.47 -15.41 -15.45
N TYR A 189 -0.75 -15.64 -14.99
CA TYR A 189 -0.98 -16.20 -13.66
C TYR A 189 -0.42 -17.61 -13.52
N LYS A 190 -0.54 -18.46 -14.54
CA LYS A 190 0.12 -19.79 -14.58
C LYS A 190 1.65 -19.67 -14.49
N LYS A 191 2.25 -18.72 -15.21
CA LYS A 191 3.70 -18.43 -15.10
C LYS A 191 4.09 -17.97 -13.70
N ALA A 192 3.29 -17.14 -13.06
CA ALA A 192 3.53 -16.71 -11.68
C ALA A 192 3.49 -17.88 -10.69
N ILE A 193 2.53 -18.80 -10.87
CA ILE A 193 2.42 -20.03 -10.05
C ILE A 193 3.66 -20.90 -10.25
N ALA A 194 4.06 -21.12 -11.48
CA ALA A 194 5.26 -21.90 -11.81
C ALA A 194 6.55 -21.25 -11.25
N ALA A 195 6.60 -19.92 -11.14
CA ALA A 195 7.70 -19.18 -10.54
C ALA A 195 7.66 -19.14 -8.99
N GLY A 196 6.68 -19.79 -8.33
CA GLY A 196 6.59 -19.94 -6.88
C GLY A 196 5.45 -19.17 -6.20
N SER A 197 4.61 -18.42 -6.94
CA SER A 197 3.44 -17.69 -6.36
C SER A 197 2.25 -18.65 -6.16
N THR A 198 2.38 -19.62 -5.28
CA THR A 198 1.35 -20.68 -5.14
C THR A 198 0.01 -20.10 -4.63
N LYS A 199 0.01 -19.32 -3.54
CA LYS A 199 -1.25 -18.82 -2.93
C LYS A 199 -1.89 -17.69 -3.74
N LYS A 200 -1.16 -16.60 -3.99
CA LYS A 200 -1.71 -15.40 -4.66
C LYS A 200 -2.03 -15.68 -6.13
N GLY A 201 -1.12 -16.36 -6.85
CA GLY A 201 -1.32 -16.71 -8.25
C GLY A 201 -2.51 -17.63 -8.45
N THR A 202 -2.67 -18.66 -7.61
CA THR A 202 -3.81 -19.58 -7.66
C THR A 202 -5.12 -18.87 -7.38
N GLN A 203 -5.15 -17.97 -6.39
CA GLN A 203 -6.34 -17.19 -6.09
C GLN A 203 -6.76 -16.27 -7.24
N LEU A 204 -5.80 -15.56 -7.86
CA LEU A 204 -6.08 -14.69 -9.01
C LEU A 204 -6.55 -15.50 -10.21
N LEU A 205 -5.94 -16.65 -10.49
CA LEU A 205 -6.37 -17.54 -11.56
C LEU A 205 -7.80 -18.07 -11.32
N ALA A 206 -8.12 -18.49 -10.10
CA ALA A 206 -9.46 -18.95 -9.76
C ALA A 206 -10.51 -17.84 -9.92
N ASN A 207 -10.19 -16.61 -9.47
CA ASN A 207 -11.07 -15.47 -9.64
C ASN A 207 -11.31 -15.14 -11.13
N LEU A 208 -10.25 -15.17 -11.94
CA LEU A 208 -10.34 -14.97 -13.39
C LEU A 208 -11.27 -16.00 -14.05
N GLN A 209 -11.14 -17.29 -13.71
CA GLN A 209 -11.99 -18.36 -14.22
C GLN A 209 -13.45 -18.15 -13.82
N LYS A 210 -13.72 -17.79 -12.55
CA LYS A 210 -15.07 -17.47 -12.08
C LYS A 210 -15.68 -16.30 -12.84
N ASN A 211 -14.91 -15.25 -13.09
CA ASN A 211 -15.38 -14.08 -13.83
C ASN A 211 -15.66 -14.40 -15.31
N LYS A 212 -14.85 -15.27 -15.93
CA LYS A 212 -15.10 -15.78 -17.30
C LYS A 212 -16.43 -16.54 -17.37
N LEU A 213 -16.67 -17.48 -16.44
CA LEU A 213 -17.89 -18.27 -16.39
C LEU A 213 -19.13 -17.40 -16.19
N LYS A 214 -19.08 -16.42 -15.29
CA LYS A 214 -20.18 -15.49 -15.07
C LYS A 214 -20.50 -14.70 -16.35
N LYS A 215 -19.49 -14.18 -17.03
CA LYS A 215 -19.69 -13.45 -18.28
C LYS A 215 -20.33 -14.31 -19.36
N THR A 216 -19.87 -15.56 -19.54
CA THR A 216 -20.42 -16.50 -20.54
C THR A 216 -21.91 -16.80 -20.23
N SER A 217 -22.29 -16.92 -18.96
CA SER A 217 -23.69 -17.11 -18.58
C SER A 217 -24.55 -15.86 -18.85
N ASP A 218 -24.03 -14.66 -18.56
CA ASP A 218 -24.74 -13.40 -18.82
C ASP A 218 -24.90 -13.15 -20.33
N ASP A 219 -23.87 -13.41 -21.14
CA ASP A 219 -23.92 -13.32 -22.61
C ASP A 219 -24.94 -14.32 -23.18
N SER A 220 -24.98 -15.58 -22.70
CA SER A 220 -25.94 -16.60 -23.16
C SER A 220 -27.40 -16.27 -22.81
N ILE A 221 -27.63 -15.64 -21.65
CA ILE A 221 -28.98 -15.18 -21.26
C ILE A 221 -29.39 -13.99 -22.13
N SER A 222 -28.48 -13.05 -22.40
CA SER A 222 -28.74 -11.91 -23.28
C SER A 222 -29.10 -12.39 -24.70
N ASP A 223 -28.32 -13.29 -25.27
CA ASP A 223 -28.58 -13.88 -26.60
C ASP A 223 -29.93 -14.65 -26.65
N PHE A 224 -30.26 -15.36 -25.57
CA PHE A 224 -31.55 -16.04 -25.45
C PHE A 224 -32.72 -15.07 -25.42
N VAL A 225 -32.62 -13.99 -24.63
CA VAL A 225 -33.66 -12.94 -24.55
C VAL A 225 -33.81 -12.22 -25.89
N ASP A 226 -32.70 -11.85 -26.55
CA ASP A 226 -32.73 -11.20 -27.87
C ASP A 226 -33.39 -12.09 -28.96
N ASN A 227 -33.17 -13.40 -28.90
CA ASN A 227 -33.79 -14.33 -29.81
C ASN A 227 -35.30 -14.50 -29.56
N ILE A 228 -35.80 -14.28 -28.33
CA ILE A 228 -37.22 -14.32 -28.03
C ILE A 228 -37.93 -13.03 -28.48
N ILE A 229 -37.28 -11.87 -28.30
CA ILE A 229 -37.87 -10.54 -28.62
C ILE A 229 -37.93 -10.31 -30.15
N LYS A 230 -37.07 -10.94 -30.95
CA LYS A 230 -37.01 -10.81 -32.41
C LYS A 230 -37.96 -11.76 -33.17
N LYS A 231 -38.71 -12.59 -32.46
CA LYS A 231 -39.79 -13.42 -33.03
C LYS A 231 -41.16 -12.81 -32.71
#